data_5a97b572b3dff01bdee4697f105c2909
#
_entry.id   5a97b572b3dff01bdee4697f105c2909
#
_cell.length_a   1.000
_cell.length_b   1.000
_cell.length_c   1.000
_cell.angle_alpha   90.00
_cell.angle_beta   90.00
_cell.angle_gamma   90.00
#
_symmetry.space_group_name_H-M   'P 1'
#
loop_
_entity.id
_entity.type
_entity.pdbx_description
1 polymer ?
#
loop_
_entity_poly.entity_id
_entity_poly.type
_entity_poly.pdbx_seq_one_letter_code
_entity_poly.pdbx_strand_id
1 'polypeptide(L)'
;SAKQLNGWKVVDDWTPTVKGNTRKGFVHVPMLVADRAGASLSFSFEGRAVGIFCAAGPQACVLEYSVDGAPFEKLDTFTDWSRNLYIPWVYMLETELVSGRHTLRLRIAKGERTGCQIRNFVVNQ
;
A
#
# COMPACT_ATOMS: atom_id res chain seq x y z
N SER A 1 -11.19 -10.51 -6.85
CA SER A 1 -11.25 -9.49 -5.82
C SER A 1 -11.55 -8.14 -6.44
N ALA A 2 -12.51 -7.43 -5.86
CA ALA A 2 -12.96 -6.13 -6.35
C ALA A 2 -12.21 -5.02 -5.63
N LYS A 3 -11.89 -3.95 -6.37
CA LYS A 3 -11.27 -2.74 -5.81
C LYS A 3 -12.13 -1.53 -6.11
N GLN A 4 -12.25 -0.65 -5.13
CA GLN A 4 -12.85 0.67 -5.31
C GLN A 4 -11.82 1.71 -4.91
N LEU A 5 -11.55 2.67 -5.79
CA LEU A 5 -10.45 3.63 -5.63
C LEU A 5 -11.01 5.04 -5.52
N ASN A 6 -10.47 5.80 -4.57
CA ASN A 6 -10.73 7.22 -4.43
C ASN A 6 -9.40 7.93 -4.17
N GLY A 7 -8.91 8.64 -5.19
CA GLY A 7 -7.59 9.29 -5.11
C GLY A 7 -6.42 8.39 -5.41
N TRP A 8 -6.66 7.12 -5.64
CA TRP A 8 -5.68 6.15 -6.11
C TRP A 8 -5.88 5.93 -7.60
N LYS A 9 -4.79 5.67 -8.31
CA LYS A 9 -4.86 5.34 -9.74
C LYS A 9 -3.82 4.27 -10.07
N VAL A 10 -4.09 3.52 -11.14
CA VAL A 10 -3.12 2.57 -11.68
C VAL A 10 -2.20 3.30 -12.64
N VAL A 11 -0.92 3.18 -12.42
CA VAL A 11 0.12 3.66 -13.33
C VAL A 11 0.80 2.43 -13.93
N ASP A 12 0.61 2.21 -15.23
CA ASP A 12 1.07 0.98 -15.89
C ASP A 12 2.58 0.90 -16.03
N ASP A 13 3.25 2.02 -16.08
CA ASP A 13 4.69 2.11 -16.33
C ASP A 13 5.32 3.02 -15.28
N TRP A 14 5.23 2.61 -14.03
CA TRP A 14 5.65 3.44 -12.91
C TRP A 14 7.18 3.64 -12.89
N THR A 15 7.58 4.87 -12.66
CA THR A 15 8.96 5.25 -12.33
C THR A 15 8.94 6.17 -11.11
N PRO A 16 10.04 6.22 -10.33
CA PRO A 16 10.09 7.11 -9.17
C PRO A 16 9.86 8.57 -9.56
N THR A 17 9.01 9.25 -8.81
CA THR A 17 8.69 10.67 -9.05
C THR A 17 9.51 11.62 -8.19
N VAL A 18 10.16 11.09 -7.14
CA VAL A 18 11.08 11.87 -6.29
C VAL A 18 12.45 11.22 -6.34
N LYS A 19 13.45 12.00 -5.94
CA LYS A 19 14.84 11.55 -5.98
C LYS A 19 15.04 10.36 -5.05
N GLY A 20 15.62 9.30 -5.58
CA GLY A 20 15.93 8.08 -4.85
C GLY A 20 16.26 6.98 -5.85
N ASN A 21 17.07 6.03 -5.42
CA ASN A 21 17.37 4.87 -6.25
C ASN A 21 16.24 3.85 -6.14
N THR A 22 16.10 3.00 -7.15
CA THR A 22 15.07 1.97 -7.18
C THR A 22 15.69 0.63 -7.49
N ARG A 23 15.24 -0.39 -6.78
CA ARG A 23 15.69 -1.75 -7.06
C ARG A 23 15.15 -2.22 -8.39
N LYS A 24 15.96 -3.01 -9.07
CA LYS A 24 15.58 -3.64 -10.33
C LYS A 24 14.31 -4.47 -10.13
N GLY A 25 13.37 -4.37 -11.06
CA GLY A 25 12.08 -5.05 -10.96
C GLY A 25 10.97 -4.19 -10.38
N PHE A 26 11.29 -2.97 -9.91
CA PHE A 26 10.30 -2.01 -9.41
C PHE A 26 10.24 -0.74 -10.24
N VAL A 27 10.84 -0.75 -11.41
CA VAL A 27 10.79 0.34 -12.38
C VAL A 27 10.08 -0.20 -13.62
N HIS A 28 9.21 0.60 -14.21
CA HIS A 28 8.42 0.22 -15.38
C HIS A 28 7.51 -0.97 -15.13
N VAL A 29 6.83 -0.98 -13.97
CA VAL A 29 5.85 -2.01 -13.60
C VAL A 29 4.52 -1.35 -13.25
N PRO A 30 3.39 -2.07 -13.38
CA PRO A 30 2.10 -1.54 -12.93
C PRO A 30 2.11 -1.27 -11.43
N MET A 31 1.56 -0.14 -11.03
CA MET A 31 1.58 0.31 -9.65
C MET A 31 0.29 1.06 -9.32
N LEU A 32 -0.32 0.77 -8.16
CA LEU A 32 -1.36 1.60 -7.58
C LEU A 32 -0.70 2.76 -6.86
N VAL A 33 -1.02 3.98 -7.25
CA VAL A 33 -0.34 5.18 -6.76
C VAL A 33 -1.35 6.15 -6.16
N ALA A 34 -1.00 6.71 -5.01
CA ALA A 34 -1.69 7.86 -4.42
C ALA A 34 -0.65 8.76 -3.78
N ASP A 35 -0.95 10.06 -3.69
CA ASP A 35 0.01 11.04 -3.20
C ASP A 35 -0.59 12.11 -2.30
N ARG A 36 -1.82 11.90 -1.79
CA ARG A 36 -2.46 12.90 -0.93
C ARG A 36 -3.16 12.25 0.25
N ALA A 37 -3.20 12.97 1.36
CA ALA A 37 -3.95 12.57 2.55
C ALA A 37 -5.44 12.40 2.21
N GLY A 38 -6.07 11.40 2.80
CA GLY A 38 -7.47 11.09 2.57
C GLY A 38 -7.74 10.22 1.36
N ALA A 39 -6.76 9.99 0.46
CA ALA A 39 -6.92 9.03 -0.61
C ALA A 39 -7.23 7.66 -0.02
N SER A 40 -8.28 7.01 -0.50
CA SER A 40 -8.76 5.76 0.09
C SER A 40 -9.04 4.72 -0.99
N LEU A 41 -8.97 3.46 -0.59
CA LEU A 41 -9.39 2.35 -1.43
C LEU A 41 -10.02 1.26 -0.59
N SER A 42 -10.81 0.42 -1.23
CA SER A 42 -11.26 -0.83 -0.63
C SER A 42 -10.93 -1.99 -1.55
N PHE A 43 -10.62 -3.13 -0.92
CA PHE A 43 -10.20 -4.34 -1.60
C PHE A 43 -10.87 -5.53 -0.94
N SER A 44 -11.70 -6.25 -1.71
CA SER A 44 -12.38 -7.45 -1.21
C SER A 44 -11.55 -8.68 -1.59
N PHE A 45 -11.41 -9.59 -0.65
CA PHE A 45 -10.59 -10.79 -0.83
C PHE A 45 -11.18 -11.97 -0.06
N GLU A 46 -10.75 -13.16 -0.41
CA GLU A 46 -11.02 -14.36 0.37
C GLU A 46 -9.72 -14.89 0.94
N GLY A 47 -9.71 -15.16 2.25
CA GLY A 47 -8.50 -15.68 2.88
C GLY A 47 -8.49 -15.43 4.37
N ARG A 48 -7.32 -15.67 4.96
CA ARG A 48 -7.06 -15.51 6.40
C ARG A 48 -6.08 -14.43 6.71
N ALA A 49 -5.40 -13.90 5.72
CA ALA A 49 -4.40 -12.86 5.91
C ALA A 49 -4.37 -11.95 4.70
N VAL A 50 -4.04 -10.69 4.92
CA VAL A 50 -3.91 -9.70 3.86
C VAL A 50 -2.75 -8.77 4.18
N GLY A 51 -2.03 -8.39 3.14
CA GLY A 51 -0.94 -7.44 3.23
C GLY A 51 -0.78 -6.68 1.93
N ILE A 52 0.23 -5.83 1.90
CA ILE A 52 0.58 -5.06 0.71
C ILE A 52 2.04 -5.29 0.36
N PHE A 53 2.32 -5.35 -0.93
CA PHE A 53 3.67 -5.35 -1.47
C PHE A 53 3.87 -4.01 -2.15
N CYS A 54 4.70 -3.16 -1.59
CA CYS A 54 4.83 -1.77 -2.01
C CYS A 54 6.27 -1.42 -2.38
N ALA A 55 6.41 -0.31 -3.11
CA ALA A 55 7.70 0.34 -3.32
C ALA A 55 7.79 1.46 -2.29
N ALA A 56 8.53 1.25 -1.21
CA ALA A 56 8.70 2.24 -0.16
C ALA A 56 9.89 3.14 -0.50
N GLY A 57 9.64 4.41 -0.65
CA GLY A 57 10.64 5.41 -1.01
C GLY A 57 10.77 6.53 0.01
N PRO A 58 11.48 7.61 -0.33
CA PRO A 58 11.71 8.72 0.60
C PRO A 58 10.45 9.43 1.08
N GLN A 59 9.37 9.37 0.29
CA GLN A 59 8.08 9.98 0.64
C GLN A 59 7.04 8.96 1.10
N ALA A 60 7.49 7.78 1.53
CA ALA A 60 6.61 6.69 1.92
C ALA A 60 5.60 7.15 2.97
N CYS A 61 4.33 6.89 2.70
CA CYS A 61 3.21 7.41 3.47
C CYS A 61 2.99 6.69 4.79
N VAL A 62 2.18 7.30 5.65
CA VAL A 62 1.54 6.60 6.77
C VAL A 62 0.17 6.17 6.27
N LEU A 63 -0.07 4.86 6.30
CA LEU A 63 -1.36 4.28 5.96
C LEU A 63 -2.19 4.06 7.21
N GLU A 64 -3.50 4.22 7.05
CA GLU A 64 -4.47 3.72 8.02
C GLU A 64 -5.24 2.59 7.35
N TYR A 65 -5.46 1.51 8.07
CA TYR A 65 -6.14 0.33 7.51
C TYR A 65 -7.17 -0.24 8.46
N SER A 66 -8.19 -0.84 7.88
CA SER A 66 -9.26 -1.50 8.61
C SER A 66 -9.72 -2.72 7.80
N VAL A 67 -9.94 -3.82 8.49
CA VAL A 67 -10.55 -5.01 7.89
C VAL A 67 -11.93 -5.20 8.48
N ASP A 68 -12.93 -5.34 7.60
CA ASP A 68 -14.34 -5.59 7.96
C ASP A 68 -14.93 -4.56 8.91
N GLY A 69 -14.53 -3.29 8.77
CA GLY A 69 -15.09 -2.22 9.58
C GLY A 69 -14.53 -2.11 10.99
N ALA A 70 -13.49 -2.84 11.33
CA ALA A 70 -12.80 -2.66 12.60
C ALA A 70 -12.17 -1.27 12.71
N PRO A 71 -11.82 -0.79 13.90
CA PRO A 71 -11.13 0.50 14.02
C PRO A 71 -9.88 0.56 13.17
N PHE A 72 -9.61 1.72 12.57
CA PHE A 72 -8.42 1.91 11.76
C PHE A 72 -7.15 1.85 12.61
N GLU A 73 -6.15 1.17 12.08
CA GLU A 73 -4.81 1.11 12.66
C GLU A 73 -3.83 1.80 11.72
N LYS A 74 -2.73 2.31 12.25
CA LYS A 74 -1.73 3.03 11.48
C LYS A 74 -0.54 2.14 11.15
N LEU A 75 0.01 2.35 9.96
CA LEU A 75 1.23 1.73 9.51
C LEU A 75 2.10 2.79 8.83
N ASP A 76 3.26 3.07 9.40
CA ASP A 76 4.24 3.93 8.75
C ASP A 76 5.05 3.09 7.78
N THR A 77 4.95 3.39 6.49
CA THR A 77 5.65 2.62 5.46
C THR A 77 7.07 3.12 5.21
N PHE A 78 7.48 4.23 5.84
CA PHE A 78 8.85 4.72 5.75
C PHE A 78 9.77 3.87 6.63
N THR A 79 10.93 3.54 6.11
CA THR A 79 12.02 2.90 6.88
C THR A 79 13.31 3.67 6.62
N ASP A 80 14.31 3.49 7.49
CA ASP A 80 15.62 4.10 7.25
C ASP A 80 16.23 3.62 5.93
N TRP A 81 15.89 2.40 5.52
CA TRP A 81 16.36 1.83 4.26
C TRP A 81 15.77 2.53 3.04
N SER A 82 14.59 3.16 3.16
CA SER A 82 13.92 3.84 2.06
C SER A 82 14.26 5.33 1.97
N ARG A 83 15.13 5.83 2.83
CA ARG A 83 15.48 7.26 2.89
C ARG A 83 16.04 7.79 1.57
N ASN A 84 16.89 7.00 0.90
CA ASN A 84 17.53 7.38 -0.35
C ASN A 84 17.29 6.38 -1.47
N LEU A 85 16.33 5.46 -1.28
CA LEU A 85 16.16 4.32 -2.17
C LEU A 85 14.69 3.88 -2.13
N TYR A 86 14.11 3.59 -3.29
CA TYR A 86 12.82 2.91 -3.35
C TYR A 86 13.08 1.40 -3.22
N ILE A 87 12.55 0.80 -2.17
CA ILE A 87 12.76 -0.61 -1.88
C ILE A 87 11.44 -1.38 -1.93
N PRO A 88 11.46 -2.64 -2.42
CA PRO A 88 10.31 -3.52 -2.31
C PRO A 88 10.13 -3.94 -0.86
N TRP A 89 8.92 -3.84 -0.34
CA TRP A 89 8.65 -4.17 1.05
C TRP A 89 7.26 -4.75 1.19
N VAL A 90 7.16 -5.82 1.97
CA VAL A 90 5.86 -6.45 2.27
C VAL A 90 5.47 -6.09 3.69
N TYR A 91 4.26 -5.57 3.86
CA TYR A 91 3.65 -5.35 5.16
C TYR A 91 2.42 -6.25 5.26
N MET A 92 2.40 -7.14 6.25
CA MET A 92 1.19 -7.90 6.56
C MET A 92 0.33 -7.06 7.50
N LEU A 93 -0.90 -6.84 7.12
CA LEU A 93 -1.82 -5.98 7.86
C LEU A 93 -2.64 -6.78 8.86
N GLU A 94 -3.18 -7.93 8.44
CA GLU A 94 -3.87 -8.87 9.33
C GLU A 94 -3.47 -10.29 8.95
N THR A 95 -3.21 -11.13 9.96
CA THR A 95 -2.70 -12.48 9.74
C THR A 95 -3.54 -13.58 10.40
N GLU A 96 -4.54 -13.22 11.19
CA GLU A 96 -5.33 -14.19 11.96
C GLU A 96 -6.83 -14.01 11.73
N LEU A 97 -7.21 -13.77 10.48
CA LEU A 97 -8.62 -13.65 10.13
C LEU A 97 -9.28 -15.03 10.06
N VAL A 98 -10.59 -15.05 10.31
CA VAL A 98 -11.39 -16.24 10.03
C VAL A 98 -11.39 -16.46 8.52
N SER A 99 -11.26 -17.72 8.09
CA SER A 99 -11.31 -18.05 6.67
C SER A 99 -12.62 -17.59 6.06
N GLY A 100 -12.56 -16.88 4.94
CA GLY A 100 -13.73 -16.39 4.25
C GLY A 100 -13.49 -15.05 3.56
N ARG A 101 -14.60 -14.41 3.22
CA ARG A 101 -14.57 -13.14 2.51
C ARG A 101 -14.41 -11.98 3.48
N HIS A 102 -13.50 -11.06 3.14
CA HIS A 102 -13.20 -9.88 3.94
C HIS A 102 -13.04 -8.66 3.04
N THR A 103 -13.17 -7.47 3.64
CA THR A 103 -12.91 -6.21 2.94
C THR A 103 -11.85 -5.42 3.69
N LEU A 104 -10.75 -5.13 3.00
CA LEU A 104 -9.71 -4.24 3.48
C LEU A 104 -10.00 -2.82 3.01
N ARG A 105 -9.88 -1.86 3.92
CA ARG A 105 -9.91 -0.44 3.58
C ARG A 105 -8.58 0.18 3.94
N LEU A 106 -8.04 0.94 3.00
CA LEU A 106 -6.81 1.71 3.18
C LEU A 106 -7.11 3.18 2.95
N ARG A 107 -6.43 4.03 3.71
CA ARG A 107 -6.41 5.46 3.43
C ARG A 107 -5.06 6.04 3.84
N ILE A 108 -4.66 7.13 3.18
CA ILE A 108 -3.44 7.83 3.52
C ILE A 108 -3.74 8.80 4.65
N ALA A 109 -3.00 8.69 5.74
CA ALA A 109 -3.13 9.59 6.89
C ALA A 109 -2.59 10.97 6.56
N LYS A 110 -3.08 11.99 7.27
CA LYS A 110 -2.52 13.34 7.19
C LYS A 110 -1.08 13.33 7.66
N GLY A 111 -0.21 14.08 7.00
CA GLY A 111 1.19 14.16 7.34
C GLY A 111 2.01 14.74 6.20
N GLU A 112 3.30 14.83 6.41
CA GLU A 112 4.23 15.37 5.42
C GLU A 112 4.56 14.37 4.32
N ARG A 113 4.47 13.07 4.64
CA ARG A 113 4.79 12.00 3.69
C ARG A 113 3.48 11.34 3.27
N THR A 114 3.11 11.53 2.02
CA THR A 114 1.84 11.04 1.48
C THR A 114 2.00 10.19 0.22
N GLY A 115 3.24 9.91 -0.21
CA GLY A 115 3.48 9.11 -1.40
C GLY A 115 3.33 7.62 -1.13
N CYS A 116 2.44 6.95 -1.84
CA CYS A 116 2.22 5.52 -1.66
C CYS A 116 2.14 4.82 -3.01
N GLN A 117 2.90 3.73 -3.15
CA GLN A 117 2.94 2.94 -4.37
C GLN A 117 2.79 1.47 -3.99
N ILE A 118 1.67 0.87 -4.38
CA ILE A 118 1.37 -0.53 -4.09
C ILE A 118 1.47 -1.34 -5.38
N ARG A 119 2.38 -2.33 -5.38
CA ARG A 119 2.56 -3.24 -6.50
C ARG A 119 1.43 -4.26 -6.56
N ASN A 120 1.07 -4.83 -5.43
CA ASN A 120 -0.04 -5.78 -5.35
C ASN A 120 -0.44 -6.03 -3.90
N PHE A 121 -1.61 -6.61 -3.73
CA PHE A 121 -2.06 -7.12 -2.45
C PHE A 121 -1.61 -8.56 -2.28
N VAL A 122 -1.28 -8.92 -1.05
CA VAL A 122 -0.86 -10.27 -0.69
C VAL A 122 -1.99 -10.89 0.14
N VAL A 123 -2.47 -12.03 -0.28
CA VAL A 123 -3.56 -12.74 0.41
C VAL A 123 -3.11 -14.16 0.67
N ASN A 124 -3.34 -14.64 1.88
CA ASN A 124 -3.05 -16.01 2.26
C ASN A 124 -4.35 -16.75 2.53
N GLN A 125 -4.58 -17.76 1.77
CA GLN A 125 -5.74 -18.64 1.94
C GLN A 125 -5.39 -19.84 2.81
#